data_0964a708d062d073ba10cbbbf80d1b3c
#
_entry.id   0964a708d062d073ba10cbbbf80d1b3c
#
_cell.length_a   1.000
_cell.length_b   1.000
_cell.length_c   1.000
_cell.angle_alpha   90.00
_cell.angle_beta   90.00
_cell.angle_gamma   90.00
#
_symmetry.space_group_name_H-M   'P 1'
#
loop_
_entity.id
_entity.type
_entity.pdbx_description
1 polymer ?
#
loop_
_entity_poly.entity_id
_entity_poly.type
_entity_poly.pdbx_seq_one_letter_code
_entity_poly.pdbx_strand_id
1 'polypeptide(L)'
;MSSLIPIVVEQTNKGERSYDIYSRLLKDRIIFLGGVVDDDTANLIIAQMLFLEADDPDKDIYLYINSPGGSVSAGMAIYDTKIGRAHV
;
A
#
# COMPACT_ATOMS: atom_id res chain seq x y z
N MET A 1 -6.87 3.86 20.41
CA MET A 1 -7.73 2.70 20.15
C MET A 1 -7.21 1.93 18.96
N SER A 2 -7.05 0.65 19.10
CA SER A 2 -6.62 -0.17 17.98
C SER A 2 -7.80 -0.47 17.06
N SER A 3 -7.56 -0.41 15.77
CA SER A 3 -8.54 -0.78 14.77
C SER A 3 -8.43 -2.26 14.48
N LEU A 4 -9.57 -2.92 14.29
CA LEU A 4 -9.58 -4.28 13.82
C LEU A 4 -9.28 -4.29 12.31
N ILE A 5 -8.33 -5.10 11.91
CA ILE A 5 -7.99 -5.29 10.51
C ILE A 5 -8.65 -6.58 10.04
N PRO A 6 -9.57 -6.51 9.09
CA PRO A 6 -10.24 -7.71 8.60
C PRO A 6 -9.27 -8.72 8.00
N ILE A 7 -9.55 -9.98 8.23
CA ILE A 7 -8.79 -11.08 7.67
C ILE A 7 -9.54 -11.66 6.47
N VAL A 8 -8.83 -11.87 5.38
CA VAL A 8 -9.35 -12.48 4.17
C VAL A 8 -8.76 -13.88 4.02
N VAL A 9 -9.60 -14.86 3.76
CA VAL A 9 -9.17 -16.25 3.57
C VAL A 9 -9.31 -16.60 2.08
N GLU A 10 -8.24 -17.09 1.50
CA GLU A 10 -8.23 -17.57 0.12
C GLU A 10 -8.00 -19.07 0.04
N GLN A 11 -8.71 -19.71 -0.87
CA GLN A 11 -8.44 -21.10 -1.24
C GLN A 11 -7.39 -21.12 -2.35
N THR A 12 -6.37 -21.94 -2.16
CA THR A 12 -5.30 -22.11 -3.16
C THR A 12 -5.10 -23.61 -3.42
N ASN A 13 -4.32 -23.94 -4.44
CA ASN A 13 -3.93 -25.33 -4.72
C ASN A 13 -3.20 -26.01 -3.56
N LYS A 14 -2.63 -25.19 -2.69
CA LYS A 14 -1.84 -25.67 -1.54
C LYS A 14 -2.60 -25.56 -0.22
N GLY A 15 -3.91 -25.28 -0.26
CA GLY A 15 -4.75 -25.10 0.90
C GLY A 15 -5.20 -23.67 1.11
N GLU A 16 -5.65 -23.35 2.31
CA GLU A 16 -6.11 -22.02 2.66
C GLU A 16 -4.95 -21.12 3.03
N ARG A 17 -5.04 -19.85 2.62
CA ARG A 17 -4.15 -18.80 3.09
C ARG A 17 -4.95 -17.65 3.66
N SER A 18 -4.47 -17.12 4.78
CA SER A 18 -5.06 -15.97 5.44
C SER A 18 -4.19 -14.75 5.23
N TYR A 19 -4.83 -13.63 4.91
CA TYR A 19 -4.17 -12.33 4.77
C TYR A 19 -4.96 -11.30 5.55
N ASP A 20 -4.29 -10.31 6.16
CA ASP A 20 -5.02 -9.10 6.50
C ASP A 20 -5.41 -8.37 5.21
N ILE A 21 -6.42 -7.49 5.30
CA ILE A 21 -6.97 -6.86 4.09
C ILE A 21 -5.92 -6.05 3.33
N TYR A 22 -5.01 -5.38 4.04
CA TYR A 22 -3.98 -4.57 3.39
C TYR A 22 -2.96 -5.43 2.65
N SER A 23 -2.55 -6.54 3.25
CA SER A 23 -1.63 -7.49 2.60
C SER A 23 -2.27 -8.14 1.39
N ARG A 24 -3.57 -8.43 1.47
CA ARG A 24 -4.29 -9.00 0.33
C ARG A 24 -4.38 -8.03 -0.85
N LEU A 25 -4.64 -6.75 -0.54
CA LEU A 25 -4.65 -5.70 -1.57
C LEU A 25 -3.27 -5.53 -2.20
N LEU A 26 -2.23 -5.58 -1.38
CA LEU A 26 -0.84 -5.44 -1.85
C LEU A 26 -0.49 -6.54 -2.85
N LYS A 27 -1.00 -7.74 -2.66
CA LYS A 27 -0.80 -8.85 -3.60
C LYS A 27 -1.31 -8.51 -4.99
N ASP A 28 -2.36 -7.69 -5.09
CA ASP A 28 -2.89 -7.20 -6.36
C ASP A 28 -2.32 -5.82 -6.74
N ARG A 29 -1.18 -5.44 -6.12
CA ARG A 29 -0.45 -4.21 -6.39
C ARG A 29 -1.24 -2.95 -6.01
N ILE A 30 -2.06 -3.08 -4.98
CA ILE A 30 -2.88 -1.99 -4.45
C ILE A 30 -2.31 -1.60 -3.09
N ILE A 31 -1.96 -0.33 -2.93
CA ILE A 31 -1.52 0.26 -1.68
C ILE A 31 -2.62 1.20 -1.21
N PHE A 32 -3.09 1.00 0.02
CA PHE A 32 -4.15 1.84 0.58
C PHE A 32 -3.61 2.64 1.76
N LEU A 33 -3.80 3.94 1.70
CA LEU A 33 -3.48 4.85 2.79
C LEU A 33 -4.78 5.47 3.32
N GLY A 34 -5.15 5.10 4.55
CA GLY A 34 -6.23 5.75 5.27
C GLY A 34 -5.68 6.48 6.48
N GLY A 35 -6.19 7.67 6.77
CA GLY A 35 -5.76 8.45 7.91
C GLY A 35 -4.76 9.54 7.57
N VAL A 36 -4.10 10.05 8.60
CA VAL A 36 -3.19 11.19 8.47
C VAL A 36 -1.90 10.78 7.79
N VAL A 37 -1.40 11.64 6.90
CA VAL A 37 -0.10 11.45 6.23
C VAL A 37 0.98 12.05 7.13
N ASP A 38 1.81 11.20 7.71
CA ASP A 38 2.97 11.57 8.50
C ASP A 38 4.21 10.82 7.99
N ASP A 39 5.36 11.03 8.63
CA ASP A 39 6.61 10.42 8.17
C ASP A 39 6.55 8.89 8.24
N ASP A 40 5.91 8.33 9.26
CA ASP A 40 5.81 6.87 9.41
C ASP A 40 4.93 6.26 8.32
N THR A 41 3.77 6.85 8.06
CA THR A 41 2.87 6.36 7.01
C THR A 41 3.49 6.55 5.64
N ALA A 42 4.19 7.67 5.40
CA ALA A 42 4.90 7.90 4.15
C ALA A 42 5.98 6.85 3.92
N ASN A 43 6.76 6.52 4.94
CA ASN A 43 7.80 5.49 4.84
C ASN A 43 7.22 4.12 4.51
N LEU A 44 6.08 3.77 5.11
CA LEU A 44 5.42 2.51 4.82
C LEU A 44 4.93 2.44 3.37
N ILE A 45 4.36 3.53 2.87
CA ILE A 45 3.91 3.62 1.48
C ILE A 45 5.09 3.49 0.52
N ILE A 46 6.17 4.21 0.78
CA ILE A 46 7.37 4.18 -0.05
C ILE A 46 7.98 2.78 -0.07
N ALA A 47 8.07 2.13 1.09
CA ALA A 47 8.60 0.77 1.18
C ALA A 47 7.78 -0.22 0.36
N GLN A 48 6.46 -0.10 0.40
CA GLN A 48 5.57 -0.94 -0.39
C GLN A 48 5.72 -0.68 -1.88
N MET A 49 5.85 0.58 -2.29
CA MET A 49 6.09 0.93 -3.70
C MET A 49 7.40 0.34 -4.20
N LEU A 50 8.46 0.43 -3.42
CA LEU A 50 9.76 -0.13 -3.77
C LEU A 50 9.71 -1.65 -3.88
N PHE A 51 8.99 -2.29 -2.96
CA PHE A 51 8.80 -3.74 -3.01
C PHE A 51 8.09 -4.17 -4.29
N LEU A 52 7.00 -3.50 -4.63
CA LEU A 52 6.22 -3.84 -5.82
C LEU A 52 7.00 -3.56 -7.10
N GLU A 53 7.78 -2.49 -7.14
CA GLU A 53 8.63 -2.17 -8.28
C GLU A 53 9.69 -3.26 -8.49
N ALA A 54 10.30 -3.72 -7.41
CA ALA A 54 11.30 -4.79 -7.50
C ALA A 54 10.68 -6.13 -7.91
N ASP A 55 9.44 -6.37 -7.49
CA ASP A 55 8.72 -7.61 -7.80
C ASP A 55 8.40 -7.71 -9.30
N ASP A 56 7.86 -6.65 -9.88
CA ASP A 56 7.57 -6.59 -11.31
C ASP A 56 7.53 -5.13 -11.76
N PRO A 57 8.61 -4.63 -12.37
CA PRO A 57 8.67 -3.23 -12.79
C PRO A 57 7.76 -2.90 -13.96
N ASP A 58 7.21 -3.90 -14.66
CA ASP A 58 6.37 -3.68 -15.83
C ASP A 58 4.89 -3.59 -15.51
N LYS A 59 4.50 -3.91 -14.27
CA LYS A 59 3.10 -3.88 -13.86
C LYS A 59 2.76 -2.62 -13.08
N ASP A 60 1.55 -2.13 -13.28
CA ASP A 60 1.04 -0.94 -12.62
C ASP A 60 0.91 -1.14 -11.10
N ILE A 61 1.11 -0.05 -10.39
CA ILE A 61 0.88 0.05 -8.95
C ILE A 61 -0.25 1.04 -8.74
N TYR A 62 -1.22 0.69 -7.90
CA TYR A 62 -2.37 1.53 -7.61
C TYR A 62 -2.28 2.03 -6.17
N LEU A 63 -2.30 3.34 -6.00
CA LEU A 63 -2.23 3.98 -4.70
C LEU A 63 -3.55 4.71 -4.43
N TYR A 64 -4.29 4.22 -3.44
CA TYR A 64 -5.54 4.82 -3.00
C TYR A 64 -5.30 5.58 -1.71
N ILE A 65 -5.62 6.88 -1.72
CA ILE A 65 -5.43 7.74 -0.57
C ILE A 65 -6.80 8.24 -0.10
N ASN A 66 -7.10 7.95 1.16
CA ASN A 66 -8.28 8.46 1.83
C ASN A 66 -7.83 9.12 3.14
N SER A 67 -7.39 10.36 3.04
CA SER A 67 -6.78 11.07 4.15
C SER A 67 -7.37 12.46 4.30
N PRO A 68 -7.57 12.94 5.55
CA PRO A 68 -8.00 14.32 5.79
C PRO A 68 -6.89 15.33 5.54
N GLY A 69 -5.67 14.88 5.30
CA GLY A 69 -4.48 15.69 5.13
C GLY A 69 -3.37 15.22 6.04
N GLY A 70 -2.39 16.08 6.28
CA GLY A 70 -1.25 15.75 7.13
C GLY A 70 -0.02 16.54 6.75
N SER A 71 1.15 15.94 6.93
CA SER A 71 2.43 16.57 6.62
C SER A 71 2.59 16.77 5.11
N VAL A 72 2.82 18.00 4.70
CA VAL A 72 3.12 18.30 3.29
C VAL A 72 4.41 17.63 2.86
N SER A 73 5.42 17.64 3.73
CA SER A 73 6.71 16.99 3.43
C SER A 73 6.56 15.49 3.23
N ALA A 74 5.78 14.82 4.08
CA ALA A 74 5.54 13.38 3.95
C ALA A 74 4.77 13.06 2.66
N GLY A 75 3.74 13.85 2.34
CA GLY A 75 2.99 13.70 1.10
C GLY A 75 3.86 13.90 -0.14
N MET A 76 4.75 14.88 -0.11
CA MET A 76 5.68 15.13 -1.20
C MET A 76 6.69 13.98 -1.35
N ALA A 77 7.13 13.38 -0.25
CA ALA A 77 8.03 12.23 -0.30
C ALA A 77 7.39 11.05 -1.03
N ILE A 78 6.11 10.80 -0.77
CA ILE A 78 5.36 9.76 -1.49
C ILE A 78 5.28 10.10 -2.99
N TYR A 79 4.95 11.33 -3.31
CA TYR A 79 4.84 11.80 -4.69
C TYR A 79 6.16 11.66 -5.44
N ASP A 80 7.25 12.08 -4.80
CA ASP A 80 8.58 12.04 -5.44
C ASP A 80 9.09 10.60 -5.63
N THR A 81 8.64 9.68 -4.78
CA THR A 81 9.02 8.25 -4.88
C THR A 81 8.20 7.52 -5.93
N LYS A 82 7.08 8.10 -6.34
CA LYS A 82 6.20 7.48 -7.33
C LYS A 82 6.99 7.14 -8.59
N ILE A 83 6.98 5.88 -8.95
CA ILE A 83 7.80 5.34 -10.03
C ILE A 83 6.93 4.75 -11.13
N GLY A 84 7.42 4.93 -12.35
CA GLY A 84 6.94 4.28 -13.54
C GLY A 84 5.43 4.26 -13.69
N ARG A 85 4.83 3.16 -13.26
CA ARG A 85 3.43 2.86 -13.51
C ARG A 85 2.56 3.00 -12.26
N ALA A 86 2.90 3.91 -11.35
CA ALA A 86 2.07 4.17 -10.18
C ALA A 86 0.89 5.07 -10.52
N HIS A 87 -0.28 4.70 -10.04
CA HIS A 87 -1.54 5.45 -10.19
C HIS A 87 -2.02 5.89 -8.81
N VAL A 88 -2.45 7.12 -8.70
CA VAL A 88 -2.94 7.69 -7.45
C VAL A 88 -4.42 7.98 -7.54
#